data_01a41edbb36332a307484daa78b650bd
#
_entry.id   01a41edbb36332a307484daa78b650bd
#
_cell.length_a   1.000
_cell.length_b   1.000
_cell.length_c   1.000
_cell.angle_alpha   90.00
_cell.angle_beta   90.00
_cell.angle_gamma   90.00
#
_symmetry.space_group_name_H-M   'P 1'
#
loop_
_entity.id
_entity.type
_entity.pdbx_description
1 polymer ?
#
loop_
_entity_poly.entity_id
_entity_poly.type
_entity_poly.pdbx_seq_one_letter_code
_entity_poly.pdbx_strand_id
1 'polypeptide(L)'
;MSFETIWTKRLSKARGISLKGKGILCAFNALIDLQEFVSCKQVEKLLKENGIGLPPTPPEPPHACLDDIPTGARMPDPAVAAGLSANIASGLVACSTIMGQSIREDVAMMFGQFHMQKAQMGAKVLKLNKEKGWLIPPPLHKNKNEHCE
;
A
#
# COMPACT_ATOMS: atom_id res chain seq x y z
N MET A 1 -26.54 -0.45 2.75
CA MET A 1 -25.27 -0.96 3.28
C MET A 1 -24.16 -0.27 2.51
N SER A 2 -23.30 0.52 3.17
CA SER A 2 -22.27 1.26 2.46
C SER A 2 -21.21 0.29 1.96
N PHE A 3 -20.55 0.65 0.85
CA PHE A 3 -19.44 -0.10 0.26
C PHE A 3 -18.34 -0.39 1.29
N GLU A 4 -18.06 0.57 2.19
CA GLU A 4 -17.13 0.43 3.32
C GLU A 4 -17.51 -0.70 4.29
N THR A 5 -18.79 -0.91 4.56
CA THR A 5 -19.24 -1.94 5.52
C THR A 5 -19.07 -3.36 4.97
N ILE A 6 -19.21 -3.54 3.66
CA ILE A 6 -19.01 -4.83 3.00
C ILE A 6 -17.52 -5.17 2.96
N TRP A 7 -16.66 -4.19 2.71
CA TRP A 7 -15.23 -4.34 2.58
C TRP A 7 -14.55 -4.57 3.93
N THR A 8 -14.94 -3.84 4.98
CA THR A 8 -14.43 -4.06 6.34
C THR A 8 -14.79 -5.47 6.86
N LYS A 9 -15.97 -5.98 6.56
CA LYS A 9 -16.36 -7.36 6.91
C LYS A 9 -15.55 -8.43 6.14
N ARG A 10 -15.24 -8.20 4.86
CA ARG A 10 -14.40 -9.12 4.07
C ARG A 10 -12.95 -9.13 4.55
N LEU A 11 -12.38 -7.97 4.87
CA LEU A 11 -11.02 -7.85 5.39
C LEU A 11 -10.85 -8.49 6.76
N SER A 12 -11.80 -8.27 7.67
CA SER A 12 -11.77 -8.91 8.98
C SER A 12 -11.87 -10.43 8.91
N LYS A 13 -12.60 -10.95 7.91
CA LYS A 13 -12.75 -12.39 7.68
C LYS A 13 -11.53 -13.01 6.99
N ALA A 14 -10.87 -12.27 6.09
CA ALA A 14 -9.73 -12.79 5.32
C ALA A 14 -8.43 -12.84 6.13
N ARG A 15 -8.26 -12.00 7.15
CA ARG A 15 -7.04 -11.91 7.97
C ARG A 15 -7.26 -11.95 9.48
N GLY A 16 -8.47 -12.25 9.96
CA GLY A 16 -8.77 -12.30 11.40
C GLY A 16 -8.57 -10.97 12.15
N ILE A 17 -8.38 -9.86 11.43
CA ILE A 17 -8.12 -8.55 12.03
C ILE A 17 -9.44 -7.87 12.36
N SER A 18 -9.73 -7.68 13.64
CA SER A 18 -10.86 -6.84 14.06
C SER A 18 -10.52 -5.37 13.83
N LEU A 19 -11.30 -4.71 12.96
CA LEU A 19 -11.14 -3.28 12.64
C LEU A 19 -11.93 -2.36 13.58
N LYS A 20 -12.57 -2.90 14.61
CA LYS A 20 -13.31 -2.09 15.61
C LYS A 20 -12.31 -1.25 16.41
N GLY A 21 -12.46 0.07 16.36
CA GLY A 21 -11.67 1.04 17.13
C GLY A 21 -10.30 1.39 16.54
N LYS A 22 -9.98 0.94 15.33
CA LYS A 22 -8.68 1.22 14.68
C LYS A 22 -8.80 2.45 13.78
N GLY A 23 -7.81 3.35 13.89
CA GLY A 23 -7.79 4.62 13.17
C GLY A 23 -7.76 4.46 11.62
N ILE A 24 -7.92 5.58 10.93
CA ILE A 24 -7.96 5.70 9.46
C ILE A 24 -6.79 4.98 8.77
N LEU A 25 -5.58 5.02 9.38
CA LEU A 25 -4.39 4.33 8.85
C LEU A 25 -4.51 2.82 8.81
N CYS A 26 -5.15 2.21 9.80
CA CYS A 26 -5.37 0.76 9.81
C CYS A 26 -6.30 0.32 8.67
N ALA A 27 -7.31 1.14 8.37
CA ALA A 27 -8.20 0.92 7.24
C ALA A 27 -7.46 1.07 5.90
N PHE A 28 -6.56 2.06 5.78
CA PHE A 28 -5.73 2.26 4.58
C PHE A 28 -4.75 1.11 4.36
N ASN A 29 -4.05 0.66 5.39
CA ASN A 29 -3.16 -0.51 5.29
C ASN A 29 -3.93 -1.75 4.84
N ALA A 30 -5.10 -2.01 5.42
CA ALA A 30 -5.92 -3.14 5.03
C ALA A 30 -6.40 -3.06 3.57
N LEU A 31 -6.66 -1.86 3.04
CA LEU A 31 -7.01 -1.68 1.62
C LEU A 31 -5.84 -1.95 0.69
N ILE A 32 -4.63 -1.53 1.07
CA ILE A 32 -3.41 -1.79 0.29
C ILE A 32 -3.08 -3.27 0.28
N ASP A 33 -3.11 -3.91 1.44
CA ASP A 33 -2.90 -5.35 1.56
C ASP A 33 -3.86 -6.16 0.70
N LEU A 34 -5.13 -5.75 0.65
CA LEU A 34 -6.10 -6.41 -0.21
C LEU A 34 -5.79 -6.22 -1.70
N GLN A 35 -5.41 -5.01 -2.09
CA GLN A 35 -5.04 -4.71 -3.47
C GLN A 35 -3.81 -5.51 -3.90
N GLU A 36 -2.81 -5.61 -3.03
CA GLU A 36 -1.62 -6.43 -3.28
C GLU A 36 -1.96 -7.91 -3.38
N PHE A 37 -2.82 -8.42 -2.51
CA PHE A 37 -3.30 -9.80 -2.57
C PHE A 37 -3.99 -10.12 -3.91
N VAL A 38 -4.88 -9.23 -4.39
CA VAL A 38 -5.56 -9.40 -5.68
C VAL A 38 -4.55 -9.40 -6.82
N SER A 39 -3.57 -8.50 -6.79
CA SER A 39 -2.51 -8.42 -7.79
C SER A 39 -1.65 -9.69 -7.80
N CYS A 40 -1.26 -10.21 -6.62
CA CYS A 40 -0.54 -11.48 -6.50
C CYS A 40 -1.32 -12.64 -7.10
N LYS A 41 -2.62 -12.73 -6.85
CA LYS A 41 -3.47 -13.80 -7.42
C LYS A 41 -3.55 -13.73 -8.94
N GLN A 42 -3.55 -12.55 -9.53
CA GLN A 42 -3.50 -12.39 -10.99
C GLN A 42 -2.16 -12.87 -11.55
N VAL A 43 -1.05 -12.54 -10.90
CA VAL A 43 0.28 -13.03 -11.29
C VAL A 43 0.40 -14.54 -11.12
N GLU A 44 -0.06 -15.11 -10.00
CA GLU A 44 -0.12 -16.56 -9.78
C GLU A 44 -0.88 -17.29 -10.88
N LYS A 45 -2.03 -16.75 -11.28
CA LYS A 45 -2.85 -17.30 -12.36
C LYS A 45 -2.06 -17.31 -13.67
N LEU A 46 -1.45 -16.19 -14.03
CA LEU A 46 -0.64 -16.07 -15.23
C LEU A 46 0.51 -17.09 -15.26
N LEU A 47 1.24 -17.23 -14.14
CA LEU A 47 2.34 -18.20 -14.03
C LEU A 47 1.86 -19.63 -14.22
N LYS A 48 0.75 -20.02 -13.57
CA LYS A 48 0.16 -21.37 -13.70
C LYS A 48 -0.28 -21.66 -15.13
N GLU A 49 -0.92 -20.70 -15.79
CA GLU A 49 -1.36 -20.84 -17.20
C GLU A 49 -0.19 -21.01 -18.16
N ASN A 50 0.99 -20.54 -17.79
CA ASN A 50 2.24 -20.71 -18.56
C ASN A 50 3.10 -21.89 -18.08
N GLY A 51 2.58 -22.77 -17.22
CA GLY A 51 3.29 -23.96 -16.75
C GLY A 51 4.45 -23.67 -15.79
N ILE A 52 4.53 -22.48 -15.23
CA ILE A 52 5.56 -22.09 -14.27
C ILE A 52 5.13 -22.53 -12.87
N GLY A 53 5.98 -23.35 -12.22
CA GLY A 53 5.76 -23.78 -10.84
C GLY A 53 5.84 -22.59 -9.88
N LEU A 54 4.87 -22.49 -8.96
CA LEU A 54 4.90 -21.49 -7.92
C LEU A 54 5.76 -21.96 -6.74
N PRO A 55 6.48 -21.05 -6.07
CA PRO A 55 7.13 -21.36 -4.81
C PRO A 55 6.07 -21.69 -3.74
N PRO A 56 6.39 -22.49 -2.72
CA PRO A 56 5.48 -22.76 -1.63
C PRO A 56 5.03 -21.43 -0.97
N THR A 57 3.73 -21.33 -0.72
CA THR A 57 3.18 -20.17 0.00
C THR A 57 3.74 -20.14 1.41
N PRO A 58 4.28 -19.00 1.87
CA PRO A 58 4.71 -18.87 3.26
C PRO A 58 3.54 -19.15 4.21
N PRO A 59 3.80 -19.69 5.41
CA PRO A 59 2.78 -19.93 6.39
C PRO A 59 2.07 -18.62 6.76
N GLU A 60 0.78 -18.70 7.06
CA GLU A 60 0.04 -17.52 7.53
C GLU A 60 0.68 -17.00 8.82
N PRO A 61 0.90 -15.67 8.92
CA PRO A 61 1.43 -15.09 10.14
C PRO A 61 0.45 -15.34 11.29
N PRO A 62 0.96 -15.57 12.52
CA PRO A 62 0.12 -15.78 13.68
C PRO A 62 -0.79 -14.58 13.90
N HIS A 63 -2.00 -14.86 14.40
CA HIS A 63 -2.96 -13.81 14.72
C HIS A 63 -2.39 -12.91 15.82
N ALA A 64 -2.14 -11.64 15.50
CA ALA A 64 -1.68 -10.65 16.47
C ALA A 64 -2.82 -9.71 16.84
N CYS A 65 -3.06 -9.54 18.15
CA CYS A 65 -3.98 -8.54 18.65
C CYS A 65 -3.21 -7.25 18.97
N LEU A 66 -3.75 -6.10 18.59
CA LEU A 66 -3.09 -4.81 18.89
C LEU A 66 -2.94 -4.58 20.38
N ASP A 67 -3.87 -5.12 21.17
CA ASP A 67 -3.87 -4.97 22.63
C ASP A 67 -2.75 -5.77 23.31
N ASP A 68 -2.24 -6.82 22.64
CA ASP A 68 -1.12 -7.63 23.11
C ASP A 68 0.24 -6.94 22.90
N ILE A 69 0.27 -5.86 22.11
CA ILE A 69 1.49 -5.09 21.84
C ILE A 69 1.64 -4.01 22.91
N PRO A 70 2.73 -4.00 23.69
CA PRO A 70 3.01 -2.95 24.67
C PRO A 70 2.95 -1.55 24.04
N THR A 71 2.42 -0.58 24.76
CA THR A 71 2.23 0.81 24.26
C THR A 71 3.53 1.42 23.72
N GLY A 72 4.67 1.12 24.34
CA GLY A 72 5.98 1.61 23.90
C GLY A 72 6.54 0.92 22.65
N ALA A 73 5.98 -0.23 22.25
CA ALA A 73 6.36 -0.95 21.03
C ALA A 73 5.45 -0.66 19.82
N ARG A 74 4.41 0.14 20.02
CA ARG A 74 3.49 0.53 18.92
C ARG A 74 4.11 1.64 18.07
N MET A 75 4.10 1.43 16.76
CA MET A 75 4.56 2.47 15.84
C MET A 75 3.59 3.67 15.85
N PRO A 76 4.10 4.91 15.93
CA PRO A 76 3.26 6.09 15.82
C PRO A 76 2.70 6.25 14.40
N ASP A 77 1.50 6.82 14.27
CA ASP A 77 0.80 7.00 13.00
C ASP A 77 1.65 7.64 11.89
N PRO A 78 2.44 8.71 12.14
CA PRO A 78 3.30 9.26 11.11
C PRO A 78 4.35 8.29 10.56
N ALA A 79 4.90 7.40 11.42
CA ALA A 79 5.87 6.40 10.98
C ALA A 79 5.22 5.33 10.10
N VAL A 80 4.02 4.89 10.48
CA VAL A 80 3.22 3.96 9.66
C VAL A 80 2.89 4.59 8.31
N ALA A 81 2.47 5.86 8.28
CA ALA A 81 2.15 6.58 7.06
C ALA A 81 3.37 6.78 6.15
N ALA A 82 4.55 7.04 6.72
CA ALA A 82 5.81 7.14 5.98
C ALA A 82 6.20 5.78 5.37
N GLY A 83 6.12 4.70 6.16
CA GLY A 83 6.38 3.33 5.68
C GLY A 83 5.45 2.93 4.53
N LEU A 84 4.17 3.28 4.64
CA LEU A 84 3.18 3.04 3.61
C LEU A 84 3.48 3.81 2.32
N SER A 85 3.88 5.07 2.44
CA SER A 85 4.29 5.89 1.29
C SER A 85 5.52 5.31 0.60
N ALA A 86 6.50 4.84 1.36
CA ALA A 86 7.71 4.19 0.83
C ALA A 86 7.39 2.87 0.12
N ASN A 87 6.48 2.05 0.67
CA ASN A 87 6.03 0.81 0.04
C ASN A 87 5.35 1.07 -1.32
N ILE A 88 4.45 2.06 -1.36
CA ILE A 88 3.78 2.45 -2.61
C ILE A 88 4.81 2.92 -3.65
N ALA A 89 5.77 3.76 -3.24
CA ALA A 89 6.83 4.26 -4.14
C ALA A 89 7.66 3.12 -4.71
N SER A 90 8.11 2.18 -3.87
CA SER A 90 8.86 0.99 -4.30
C SER A 90 8.05 0.14 -5.27
N GLY A 91 6.76 -0.05 -5.01
CA GLY A 91 5.86 -0.80 -5.89
C GLY A 91 5.65 -0.12 -7.26
N LEU A 92 5.59 1.22 -7.32
CA LEU A 92 5.52 1.97 -8.57
C LEU A 92 6.79 1.77 -9.42
N VAL A 93 7.96 1.85 -8.79
CA VAL A 93 9.25 1.60 -9.46
C VAL A 93 9.32 0.18 -10.00
N ALA A 94 8.94 -0.81 -9.18
CA ALA A 94 8.93 -2.22 -9.59
C ALA A 94 7.99 -2.46 -10.79
N CYS A 95 6.78 -1.94 -10.76
CA CYS A 95 5.85 -2.05 -11.89
C CYS A 95 6.42 -1.42 -13.17
N SER A 96 7.00 -0.23 -13.08
CA SER A 96 7.62 0.46 -14.21
C SER A 96 8.78 -0.34 -14.80
N THR A 97 9.62 -0.93 -13.95
CA THR A 97 10.74 -1.76 -14.37
C THR A 97 10.26 -3.01 -15.12
N ILE A 98 9.25 -3.70 -14.59
CA ILE A 98 8.68 -4.89 -15.22
C ILE A 98 8.03 -4.54 -16.57
N MET A 99 7.31 -3.43 -16.65
CA MET A 99 6.71 -2.95 -17.90
C MET A 99 7.78 -2.71 -18.97
N GLY A 100 8.89 -2.06 -18.62
CA GLY A 100 9.96 -1.73 -19.55
C GLY A 100 10.82 -2.93 -19.96
N GLN A 101 10.89 -3.97 -19.16
CA GLN A 101 11.66 -5.18 -19.44
C GLN A 101 10.84 -6.31 -20.06
N SER A 102 9.51 -6.20 -20.02
CA SER A 102 8.64 -7.27 -20.53
C SER A 102 8.61 -7.29 -22.05
N ILE A 103 8.90 -8.46 -22.64
CA ILE A 103 8.72 -8.73 -24.06
C ILE A 103 7.30 -9.22 -24.40
N ARG A 104 6.45 -9.43 -23.39
CA ARG A 104 5.05 -9.86 -23.52
C ARG A 104 4.13 -8.67 -23.26
N GLU A 105 3.30 -8.34 -24.23
CA GLU A 105 2.35 -7.22 -24.13
C GLU A 105 1.32 -7.42 -23.01
N ASP A 106 0.79 -8.62 -22.84
CA ASP A 106 -0.18 -8.94 -21.79
C ASP A 106 0.40 -8.76 -20.37
N VAL A 107 1.67 -9.12 -20.16
CA VAL A 107 2.38 -8.89 -18.90
C VAL A 107 2.61 -7.40 -18.67
N ALA A 108 3.13 -6.68 -19.67
CA ALA A 108 3.35 -5.25 -19.60
C ALA A 108 2.04 -4.49 -19.27
N MET A 109 0.94 -4.84 -19.92
CA MET A 109 -0.38 -4.23 -19.69
C MET A 109 -0.91 -4.54 -18.27
N MET A 110 -0.74 -5.75 -17.77
CA MET A 110 -1.14 -6.13 -16.41
C MET A 110 -0.39 -5.30 -15.37
N PHE A 111 0.93 -5.17 -15.48
CA PHE A 111 1.72 -4.34 -14.57
C PHE A 111 1.45 -2.84 -14.74
N GLY A 112 1.06 -2.38 -15.92
CA GLY A 112 0.53 -1.03 -16.15
C GLY A 112 -0.74 -0.74 -15.35
N GLN A 113 -1.66 -1.70 -15.28
CA GLN A 113 -2.84 -1.59 -14.43
C GLN A 113 -2.48 -1.53 -12.94
N PHE A 114 -1.55 -2.38 -12.47
CA PHE A 114 -1.08 -2.35 -11.09
C PHE A 114 -0.39 -1.02 -10.75
N HIS A 115 0.41 -0.49 -11.67
CA HIS A 115 1.05 0.81 -11.52
C HIS A 115 0.01 1.92 -11.33
N MET A 116 -1.02 1.97 -12.18
CA MET A 116 -2.09 2.96 -12.08
C MET A 116 -2.84 2.86 -10.74
N GLN A 117 -3.15 1.64 -10.30
CA GLN A 117 -3.82 1.40 -9.02
C GLN A 117 -2.97 1.87 -7.83
N LYS A 118 -1.65 1.58 -7.86
CA LYS A 118 -0.71 2.05 -6.83
C LYS A 118 -0.58 3.58 -6.84
N ALA A 119 -0.55 4.21 -8.01
CA ALA A 119 -0.52 5.67 -8.12
C ALA A 119 -1.77 6.33 -7.50
N GLN A 120 -2.95 5.78 -7.75
CA GLN A 120 -4.20 6.25 -7.14
C GLN A 120 -4.19 6.09 -5.61
N MET A 121 -3.64 4.98 -5.11
CA MET A 121 -3.45 4.79 -3.66
C MET A 121 -2.46 5.79 -3.08
N GLY A 122 -1.34 6.02 -3.76
CA GLY A 122 -0.34 7.00 -3.36
C GLY A 122 -0.93 8.40 -3.23
N ALA A 123 -1.77 8.80 -4.18
CA ALA A 123 -2.47 10.08 -4.11
C ALA A 123 -3.38 10.19 -2.87
N LYS A 124 -4.08 9.12 -2.49
CA LYS A 124 -4.92 9.10 -1.29
C LYS A 124 -4.08 9.19 0.00
N VAL A 125 -2.96 8.46 0.06
CA VAL A 125 -2.04 8.51 1.21
C VAL A 125 -1.40 9.89 1.32
N LEU A 126 -0.98 10.49 0.20
CA LEU A 126 -0.44 11.85 0.17
C LEU A 126 -1.45 12.88 0.69
N LYS A 127 -2.72 12.76 0.26
CA LYS A 127 -3.79 13.62 0.76
C LYS A 127 -3.96 13.48 2.26
N LEU A 128 -4.01 12.23 2.78
CA LEU A 128 -4.09 11.97 4.21
C LEU A 128 -2.92 12.56 4.99
N ASN A 129 -1.69 12.40 4.49
CA ASN A 129 -0.49 12.95 5.12
C ASN A 129 -0.53 14.47 5.22
N LYS A 130 -1.05 15.15 4.18
CA LYS A 130 -1.26 16.60 4.19
C LYS A 130 -2.32 17.01 5.22
N GLU A 131 -3.46 16.34 5.22
CA GLU A 131 -4.59 16.65 6.13
C GLU A 131 -4.22 16.44 7.60
N LYS A 132 -3.37 15.46 7.89
CA LYS A 132 -2.92 15.14 9.25
C LYS A 132 -1.65 15.91 9.67
N GLY A 133 -1.04 16.67 8.78
CA GLY A 133 0.20 17.39 9.06
C GLY A 133 1.42 16.47 9.24
N TRP A 134 1.37 15.23 8.73
CA TRP A 134 2.49 14.28 8.80
C TRP A 134 3.51 14.44 7.68
N LEU A 135 3.16 15.20 6.64
CA LEU A 135 4.08 15.53 5.57
C LEU A 135 4.95 16.72 6.02
N ILE A 136 6.25 16.49 6.06
CA ILE A 136 7.24 17.56 6.27
C ILE A 136 7.69 18.03 4.88
N PRO A 137 7.19 19.17 4.36
CA PRO A 137 7.65 19.68 3.09
C PRO A 137 9.13 20.10 3.19
N PRO A 138 9.92 19.93 2.11
CA PRO A 138 11.26 20.46 2.10
C PRO A 138 11.22 21.98 2.29
N PRO A 139 12.24 22.59 2.92
CA PRO A 139 12.28 24.04 3.10
C PRO A 139 12.19 24.73 1.73
N LEU A 140 11.28 25.70 1.64
CA LEU A 140 11.15 26.50 0.42
C LEU A 140 12.48 27.24 0.18
N HIS A 141 12.96 27.19 -1.05
CA HIS A 141 14.12 27.96 -1.48
C HIS A 141 13.72 29.45 -1.45
N LYS A 142 14.16 30.18 -0.42
CA LYS A 142 14.04 31.65 -0.41
C LYS A 142 15.11 32.23 -1.33
N ASN A 143 14.69 32.87 -2.40
CA ASN A 143 15.60 33.68 -3.21
C ASN A 143 16.23 34.73 -2.31
N LYS A 144 17.57 34.74 -2.20
CA LYS A 144 18.31 35.72 -1.42
C LYS A 144 18.15 37.17 -1.90
N ASN A 145 17.43 37.40 -2.99
CA ASN A 145 17.32 38.71 -3.66
C ASN A 145 16.10 39.54 -3.21
N GLU A 146 15.35 39.11 -2.18
CA GLU A 146 14.21 39.90 -1.68
C GLU A 146 14.52 40.77 -0.47
N HIS A 147 15.80 41.01 -0.18
CA HIS A 147 16.25 41.95 0.86
C HIS A 147 17.12 43.07 0.31
N CYS A 148 16.64 43.79 -0.70
CA CYS A 148 17.17 45.08 -1.10
C CYS A 148 16.02 46.03 -1.47
N GLU A 149 15.25 46.47 -0.48
CA GLU A 149 14.54 47.75 -0.44
C GLU A 149 14.54 48.29 0.98
#